data_58cfd6676fd5af304f989c8b6b6651f8
#
_entry.id   58cfd6676fd5af304f989c8b6b6651f8
#
_cell.length_a   1.000
_cell.length_b   1.000
_cell.length_c   1.000
_cell.angle_alpha   90.00
_cell.angle_beta   90.00
_cell.angle_gamma   90.00
#
_symmetry.space_group_name_H-M   'P 1'
#
loop_
_entity.id
_entity.type
_entity.pdbx_description
1 polymer ?
#
loop_
_entity_poly.entity_id
_entity_poly.type
_entity_poly.pdbx_seq_one_letter_code
_entity_poly.pdbx_strand_id
1 'polypeptide(L)'
;FLKLTTCEAIQMHDLTPDEVPAIMEAAIPCGIITRGGGGDNPRNIQASPLTGVQPGEAFDVMPWAEAATEYLLSICRDIHMPRKLKVAFCNGVDDCVHTAFRDMGFVAQPDGTFKLYIAGGLGGGWRMGILAAESLPAEDVLYYIRGMITTFCQHGNYQNRAKARTRFMQETLGPDELRRVFLENVAAAKADESLKLHLTPAAITKTGTGTLDDPRAIAQKQPGLYAVAYHPIGGRLIPEKLVQLDNLLSTIPGCECRV
;
A
#
# COMPACT_ATOMS: atom_id res chain seq x y z
N PHE A 1 23.86 2.98 2.21
CA PHE A 1 22.95 2.64 3.32
C PHE A 1 21.55 2.33 2.81
N LEU A 2 20.77 1.64 3.62
CA LEU A 2 19.35 1.36 3.38
C LEU A 2 18.48 2.35 4.13
N LYS A 3 17.30 2.65 3.56
CA LYS A 3 16.30 3.49 4.20
C LYS A 3 14.91 2.88 4.07
N LEU A 4 14.27 2.64 5.19
CA LEU A 4 12.85 2.33 5.25
C LEU A 4 12.06 3.63 5.05
N THR A 5 11.05 3.60 4.21
CA THR A 5 10.26 4.80 3.90
C THR A 5 8.88 4.73 4.54
N THR A 6 8.25 5.90 4.73
CA THR A 6 6.84 5.99 5.19
C THR A 6 5.82 5.45 4.17
N CYS A 7 6.27 4.87 3.09
CA CYS A 7 5.45 4.23 2.08
C CYS A 7 5.78 2.74 1.95
N GLU A 8 6.29 2.13 3.04
CA GLU A 8 6.59 0.70 3.11
C GLU A 8 7.47 0.23 1.94
N ALA A 9 8.51 1.00 1.67
CA ALA A 9 9.47 0.67 0.63
C ALA A 9 10.88 0.77 1.20
N ILE A 10 11.77 -0.08 0.69
CA ILE A 10 13.20 -0.04 0.99
C ILE A 10 13.89 0.75 -0.11
N GLN A 11 14.65 1.77 0.28
CA GLN A 11 15.53 2.52 -0.62
C GLN A 11 16.98 2.17 -0.32
N MET A 12 17.75 1.96 -1.36
CA MET A 12 19.21 1.84 -1.29
C MET A 12 19.83 3.13 -1.80
N HIS A 13 20.79 3.66 -1.06
CA HIS A 13 21.48 4.91 -1.34
C HIS A 13 22.97 4.69 -1.57
N ASP A 14 23.59 5.65 -2.25
CA ASP A 14 25.03 5.67 -2.53
C ASP A 14 25.49 4.49 -3.40
N LEU A 15 24.66 4.08 -4.35
CA LEU A 15 24.96 3.02 -5.33
C LEU A 15 25.62 3.62 -6.57
N THR A 16 26.58 2.90 -7.11
CA THR A 16 27.10 3.14 -8.46
C THR A 16 26.16 2.54 -9.53
N PRO A 17 26.19 3.04 -10.78
CA PRO A 17 25.36 2.48 -11.84
C PRO A 17 25.57 0.98 -12.07
N ASP A 18 26.78 0.47 -11.85
CA ASP A 18 27.12 -0.95 -12.05
C ASP A 18 26.58 -1.86 -10.94
N GLU A 19 26.38 -1.33 -9.72
CA GLU A 19 25.80 -2.08 -8.60
C GLU A 19 24.29 -2.28 -8.73
N VAL A 20 23.60 -1.39 -9.43
CA VAL A 20 22.13 -1.45 -9.53
C VAL A 20 21.64 -2.74 -10.20
N PRO A 21 22.16 -3.18 -11.37
CA PRO A 21 21.75 -4.44 -11.96
C PRO A 21 22.01 -5.66 -11.06
N ALA A 22 23.16 -5.72 -10.43
CA ALA A 22 23.52 -6.82 -9.54
C ALA A 22 22.57 -6.93 -8.33
N ILE A 23 22.20 -5.79 -7.73
CA ILE A 23 21.21 -5.74 -6.65
C ILE A 23 19.82 -6.18 -7.15
N MET A 24 19.42 -5.73 -8.32
CA MET A 24 18.13 -6.12 -8.92
C MET A 24 18.07 -7.62 -9.20
N GLU A 25 19.15 -8.20 -9.71
CA GLU A 25 19.26 -9.66 -9.94
C GLU A 25 19.23 -10.44 -8.62
N ALA A 26 19.92 -9.97 -7.60
CA ALA A 26 19.90 -10.59 -6.27
C ALA A 26 18.53 -10.48 -5.56
N ALA A 27 17.71 -9.48 -5.89
CA ALA A 27 16.38 -9.28 -5.33
C ALA A 27 15.34 -10.27 -5.88
N ILE A 28 15.51 -10.74 -7.12
CA ILE A 28 14.54 -11.62 -7.81
C ILE A 28 14.27 -12.92 -7.03
N PRO A 29 15.27 -13.72 -6.63
CA PRO A 29 15.01 -14.96 -5.90
C PRO A 29 14.42 -14.74 -4.50
N CYS A 30 14.53 -13.51 -3.97
CA CYS A 30 13.91 -13.10 -2.70
C CYS A 30 12.45 -12.64 -2.87
N GLY A 31 11.89 -12.67 -4.08
CA GLY A 31 10.55 -12.17 -4.36
C GLY A 31 10.42 -10.65 -4.31
N ILE A 32 11.53 -9.91 -4.24
CA ILE A 32 11.52 -8.45 -4.17
C ILE A 32 11.36 -7.86 -5.57
N ILE A 33 10.32 -7.09 -5.77
CA ILE A 33 10.00 -6.45 -7.05
C ILE A 33 10.55 -5.02 -7.04
N THR A 34 11.47 -4.72 -7.96
CA THR A 34 12.07 -3.39 -8.10
C THR A 34 11.33 -2.50 -9.10
N ARG A 35 10.51 -3.09 -9.98
CA ARG A 35 9.72 -2.37 -11.00
C ARG A 35 8.62 -1.53 -10.34
N GLY A 36 8.37 -0.33 -10.87
CA GLY A 36 7.34 0.57 -10.34
C GLY A 36 7.79 1.44 -9.15
N GLY A 37 8.99 1.21 -8.60
CA GLY A 37 9.52 1.99 -7.48
C GLY A 37 9.81 3.46 -7.79
N GLY A 38 9.99 3.84 -9.07
CA GLY A 38 10.28 5.18 -9.55
C GLY A 38 9.32 5.68 -10.62
N GLY A 39 9.51 6.93 -11.08
CA GLY A 39 8.78 7.50 -12.23
C GLY A 39 7.34 7.89 -11.93
N ASP A 40 6.59 8.12 -12.99
CA ASP A 40 5.18 8.52 -12.98
C ASP A 40 4.28 7.29 -13.21
N ASN A 41 4.49 6.26 -12.37
CA ASN A 41 3.83 4.97 -12.39
C ASN A 41 3.05 4.75 -11.09
N PRO A 42 2.15 3.75 -11.05
CA PRO A 42 1.66 3.21 -9.79
C PRO A 42 2.86 2.80 -8.92
N ARG A 43 2.78 3.11 -7.64
CA ARG A 43 3.81 2.78 -6.66
C ARG A 43 3.43 1.51 -5.91
N ASN A 44 4.33 1.01 -5.06
CA ASN A 44 4.01 -0.09 -4.17
C ASN A 44 2.70 0.19 -3.41
N ILE A 45 1.91 -0.84 -3.24
CA ILE A 45 0.70 -0.82 -2.42
C ILE A 45 1.13 -0.86 -0.95
N GLN A 46 0.47 -0.04 -0.14
CA GLN A 46 0.65 -0.04 1.30
C GLN A 46 -0.47 -0.83 1.97
N ALA A 47 -0.14 -1.56 3.02
CA ALA A 47 -1.11 -2.24 3.86
C ALA A 47 -0.76 -2.07 5.34
N SER A 48 -1.75 -2.09 6.23
CA SER A 48 -1.48 -2.09 7.67
C SER A 48 -0.46 -3.17 8.02
N PRO A 49 0.71 -2.86 8.62
CA PRO A 49 1.77 -3.85 8.83
C PRO A 49 1.36 -5.00 9.74
N LEU A 50 0.35 -4.81 10.58
CA LEU A 50 -0.19 -5.83 11.46
C LEU A 50 -1.44 -6.53 10.88
N THR A 51 -1.78 -6.31 9.60
CA THR A 51 -2.92 -6.99 8.99
C THR A 51 -2.78 -8.52 9.07
N GLY A 52 -3.88 -9.21 9.33
CA GLY A 52 -3.92 -10.65 9.58
C GLY A 52 -3.57 -11.06 11.01
N VAL A 53 -2.96 -10.17 11.81
CA VAL A 53 -2.52 -10.48 13.18
C VAL A 53 -3.00 -9.48 14.23
N GLN A 54 -3.55 -8.35 13.86
CA GLN A 54 -3.94 -7.28 14.79
C GLN A 54 -5.27 -7.61 15.49
N PRO A 55 -5.32 -7.58 16.83
CA PRO A 55 -6.60 -7.70 17.54
C PRO A 55 -7.58 -6.60 17.14
N GLY A 56 -8.83 -6.98 16.89
CA GLY A 56 -9.89 -6.03 16.54
C GLY A 56 -9.90 -5.56 15.09
N GLU A 57 -9.01 -6.07 14.22
CA GLU A 57 -9.07 -5.75 12.80
C GLU A 57 -10.40 -6.21 12.17
N ALA A 58 -10.89 -5.47 11.18
CA ALA A 58 -12.09 -5.84 10.44
C ALA A 58 -11.86 -7.15 9.68
N PHE A 59 -10.78 -7.21 8.92
CA PHE A 59 -10.27 -8.42 8.27
C PHE A 59 -8.82 -8.19 7.76
N ASP A 60 -8.15 -9.28 7.40
CA ASP A 60 -6.83 -9.23 6.77
C ASP A 60 -6.94 -8.64 5.35
N VAL A 61 -6.31 -7.49 5.12
CA VAL A 61 -6.35 -6.78 3.83
C VAL A 61 -5.22 -7.19 2.87
N MET A 62 -4.29 -8.04 3.31
CA MET A 62 -3.13 -8.43 2.49
C MET A 62 -3.54 -9.03 1.14
N PRO A 63 -4.53 -9.95 1.04
CA PRO A 63 -4.93 -10.53 -0.24
C PRO A 63 -5.36 -9.47 -1.28
N TRP A 64 -6.02 -8.40 -0.84
CA TRP A 64 -6.41 -7.29 -1.74
C TRP A 64 -5.22 -6.41 -2.13
N ALA A 65 -4.29 -6.19 -1.21
CA ALA A 65 -3.06 -5.45 -1.49
C ALA A 65 -2.18 -6.21 -2.51
N GLU A 66 -2.08 -7.53 -2.38
CA GLU A 66 -1.37 -8.40 -3.31
C GLU A 66 -2.04 -8.41 -4.69
N ALA A 67 -3.35 -8.65 -4.77
CA ALA A 67 -4.09 -8.63 -6.03
C ALA A 67 -3.99 -7.26 -6.74
N ALA A 68 -4.07 -6.16 -5.99
CA ALA A 68 -3.89 -4.81 -6.51
C ALA A 68 -2.44 -4.59 -7.01
N THR A 69 -1.45 -5.14 -6.33
CA THR A 69 -0.04 -5.08 -6.75
C THR A 69 0.16 -5.82 -8.08
N GLU A 70 -0.32 -7.05 -8.20
CA GLU A 70 -0.24 -7.85 -9.40
C GLU A 70 -0.90 -7.15 -10.58
N TYR A 71 -2.12 -6.64 -10.38
CA TYR A 71 -2.85 -5.89 -11.39
C TYR A 71 -2.07 -4.65 -11.84
N LEU A 72 -1.60 -3.82 -10.92
CA LEU A 72 -0.86 -2.60 -11.26
C LEU A 72 0.48 -2.89 -11.95
N LEU A 73 1.18 -3.96 -11.57
CA LEU A 73 2.41 -4.40 -12.23
C LEU A 73 2.15 -4.91 -13.65
N SER A 74 1.01 -5.56 -13.89
CA SER A 74 0.65 -6.07 -15.23
C SER A 74 0.45 -4.94 -16.24
N ILE A 75 -0.11 -3.80 -15.81
CA ILE A 75 -0.47 -2.67 -16.69
C ILE A 75 0.53 -1.50 -16.64
N CYS A 76 1.50 -1.49 -15.73
CA CYS A 76 2.34 -0.31 -15.45
C CYS A 76 3.17 0.15 -16.66
N ARG A 77 3.40 -0.68 -17.68
CA ARG A 77 4.13 -0.33 -18.91
C ARG A 77 3.24 0.33 -19.95
N ASP A 78 1.95 0.05 -19.90
CA ASP A 78 0.99 0.43 -20.94
C ASP A 78 0.21 1.69 -20.59
N ILE A 79 0.38 2.20 -19.36
CA ILE A 79 -0.27 3.41 -18.88
C ILE A 79 0.70 4.58 -18.81
N HIS A 80 0.23 5.74 -19.25
CA HIS A 80 0.95 7.01 -19.13
C HIS A 80 0.18 7.94 -18.21
N MET A 81 0.65 8.05 -16.96
CA MET A 81 0.02 8.89 -15.94
C MET A 81 0.73 10.25 -15.80
N PRO A 82 0.02 11.31 -15.38
CA PRO A 82 0.64 12.63 -15.12
C PRO A 82 1.69 12.57 -14.02
N ARG A 83 1.47 11.69 -13.03
CA ARG A 83 2.34 11.53 -11.86
C ARG A 83 2.11 10.16 -11.19
N LYS A 84 2.95 9.83 -10.21
CA LYS A 84 2.81 8.60 -9.38
C LYS A 84 1.44 8.51 -8.72
N LEU A 85 0.90 7.29 -8.65
CA LEU A 85 -0.30 6.91 -7.92
C LEU A 85 0.09 6.07 -6.69
N LYS A 86 -0.50 6.36 -5.54
CA LYS A 86 -0.28 5.62 -4.28
C LYS A 86 -1.61 5.10 -3.76
N VAL A 87 -1.64 3.79 -3.51
CA VAL A 87 -2.81 3.10 -2.97
C VAL A 87 -2.45 2.51 -1.61
N ALA A 88 -3.38 2.55 -0.67
CA ALA A 88 -3.19 2.01 0.67
C ALA A 88 -4.43 1.28 1.17
N PHE A 89 -4.21 0.21 1.93
CA PHE A 89 -5.23 -0.58 2.59
C PHE A 89 -5.03 -0.56 4.10
N CYS A 90 -6.05 -0.09 4.82
CA CYS A 90 -6.12 -0.13 6.28
C CYS A 90 -7.01 -1.29 6.72
N ASN A 91 -6.58 -2.04 7.73
CA ASN A 91 -7.31 -3.19 8.28
C ASN A 91 -8.46 -2.81 9.24
N GLY A 92 -8.75 -1.52 9.38
CA GLY A 92 -9.88 -1.01 10.15
C GLY A 92 -9.62 -0.68 11.61
N VAL A 93 -8.41 -0.93 12.14
CA VAL A 93 -8.04 -0.58 13.53
C VAL A 93 -7.33 0.76 13.59
N ASP A 94 -6.11 0.82 13.07
CA ASP A 94 -5.27 2.01 13.05
C ASP A 94 -4.99 2.43 11.63
N ASP A 95 -5.31 3.67 11.26
CA ASP A 95 -5.00 4.20 9.92
C ASP A 95 -3.53 4.63 9.81
N CYS A 96 -2.61 3.72 10.16
CA CYS A 96 -1.16 3.94 10.08
C CYS A 96 -0.68 4.17 8.65
N VAL A 97 -1.42 3.70 7.66
CA VAL A 97 -1.15 3.94 6.23
C VAL A 97 -1.73 5.27 5.73
N HIS A 98 -2.48 5.99 6.59
CA HIS A 98 -3.04 7.32 6.31
C HIS A 98 -3.92 7.38 5.07
N THR A 99 -4.94 6.56 5.01
CA THR A 99 -5.84 6.38 3.86
C THR A 99 -6.42 7.69 3.33
N ALA A 100 -6.85 8.59 4.23
CA ALA A 100 -7.39 9.89 3.84
C ALA A 100 -6.38 10.86 3.20
N PHE A 101 -5.08 10.53 3.22
CA PHE A 101 -4.01 11.31 2.59
C PHE A 101 -3.34 10.58 1.42
N ARG A 102 -3.92 9.50 0.92
CA ARG A 102 -3.43 8.78 -0.26
C ARG A 102 -4.18 9.19 -1.52
N ASP A 103 -3.62 8.84 -2.66
CA ASP A 103 -4.32 9.00 -3.94
C ASP A 103 -5.55 8.10 -3.96
N MET A 104 -5.45 6.89 -3.35
CA MET A 104 -6.56 6.00 -2.98
C MET A 104 -6.29 5.38 -1.60
N GLY A 105 -7.26 5.39 -0.72
CA GLY A 105 -7.17 4.78 0.61
C GLY A 105 -8.40 3.96 0.92
N PHE A 106 -8.22 2.65 1.05
CA PHE A 106 -9.25 1.68 1.40
C PHE A 106 -9.19 1.38 2.90
N VAL A 107 -10.31 1.49 3.59
CA VAL A 107 -10.45 1.14 5.01
C VAL A 107 -11.39 -0.03 5.15
N ALA A 108 -10.89 -1.16 5.64
CA ALA A 108 -11.69 -2.35 5.88
C ALA A 108 -12.78 -2.10 6.93
N GLN A 109 -13.96 -2.66 6.72
CA GLN A 109 -15.12 -2.55 7.60
C GLN A 109 -15.56 -3.93 8.08
N PRO A 110 -16.17 -4.05 9.28
CA PRO A 110 -16.55 -5.34 9.86
C PRO A 110 -17.58 -6.13 9.02
N ASP A 111 -18.28 -5.47 8.11
CA ASP A 111 -19.25 -6.11 7.20
C ASP A 111 -18.61 -6.72 5.93
N GLY A 112 -17.26 -6.73 5.85
CA GLY A 112 -16.51 -7.26 4.71
C GLY A 112 -16.37 -6.30 3.54
N THR A 113 -16.77 -5.04 3.70
CA THR A 113 -16.65 -3.99 2.69
C THR A 113 -15.47 -3.07 2.96
N PHE A 114 -15.18 -2.17 2.04
CA PHE A 114 -14.23 -1.08 2.24
C PHE A 114 -14.92 0.29 2.18
N LYS A 115 -14.51 1.20 3.05
CA LYS A 115 -14.68 2.64 2.84
C LYS A 115 -13.54 3.14 1.95
N LEU A 116 -13.81 4.02 1.00
CA LEU A 116 -12.81 4.52 0.05
C LEU A 116 -12.67 6.04 0.08
N TYR A 117 -11.46 6.50 0.31
CA TYR A 117 -11.03 7.88 0.08
C TYR A 117 -10.20 7.98 -1.19
N ILE A 118 -10.36 9.07 -1.95
CA ILE A 118 -9.62 9.34 -3.20
C ILE A 118 -9.02 10.74 -3.23
N ALA A 119 -7.97 10.89 -4.01
CA ALA A 119 -7.34 12.18 -4.33
C ALA A 119 -6.84 12.98 -3.11
N GLY A 120 -6.36 12.31 -2.05
CA GLY A 120 -5.68 12.92 -0.92
C GLY A 120 -4.17 13.10 -1.14
N GLY A 121 -3.52 13.83 -0.25
CA GLY A 121 -2.07 13.95 -0.23
C GLY A 121 -1.52 15.02 0.69
N LEU A 122 -0.32 14.78 1.25
CA LEU A 122 0.36 15.62 2.24
C LEU A 122 1.45 16.54 1.66
N GLY A 123 1.82 16.51 0.44
CA GLY A 123 2.86 17.38 -0.12
C GLY A 123 2.43 18.85 -0.18
N GLY A 124 3.23 19.71 -0.80
CA GLY A 124 2.85 21.12 -1.05
C GLY A 124 1.45 21.21 -1.65
N GLY A 125 0.58 22.06 -1.09
CA GLY A 125 -0.84 22.06 -1.40
C GLY A 125 -1.54 20.79 -0.91
N TRP A 126 -1.36 20.43 0.37
CA TRP A 126 -1.99 19.28 1.00
C TRP A 126 -3.53 19.35 0.91
N ARG A 127 -4.14 18.17 0.77
CA ARG A 127 -5.60 18.01 0.76
C ARG A 127 -5.99 16.69 1.37
N MET A 128 -7.09 16.69 2.11
CA MET A 128 -7.77 15.46 2.50
C MET A 128 -8.39 14.81 1.26
N GLY A 129 -8.37 13.50 1.24
CA GLY A 129 -9.12 12.72 0.26
C GLY A 129 -10.63 12.95 0.40
N ILE A 130 -11.32 12.94 -0.72
CA ILE A 130 -12.79 12.93 -0.73
C ILE A 130 -13.30 11.50 -0.53
N LEU A 131 -14.36 11.37 0.22
CA LEU A 131 -15.03 10.10 0.40
C LEU A 131 -15.77 9.70 -0.88
N ALA A 132 -15.28 8.67 -1.55
CA ALA A 132 -15.84 8.19 -2.81
C ALA A 132 -16.88 7.10 -2.62
N ALA A 133 -16.70 6.23 -1.62
CA ALA A 133 -17.66 5.19 -1.25
C ALA A 133 -17.63 4.96 0.26
N GLU A 134 -18.82 4.89 0.88
CA GLU A 134 -18.98 4.50 2.29
C GLU A 134 -18.90 2.99 2.47
N SER A 135 -19.37 2.22 1.51
CA SER A 135 -19.38 0.76 1.52
C SER A 135 -19.16 0.26 0.10
N LEU A 136 -17.95 -0.26 -0.14
CA LEU A 136 -17.49 -0.80 -1.41
C LEU A 136 -17.31 -2.30 -1.25
N PRO A 137 -17.99 -3.15 -2.02
CA PRO A 137 -17.78 -4.59 -1.97
C PRO A 137 -16.32 -4.94 -2.21
N ALA A 138 -15.73 -5.76 -1.36
CA ALA A 138 -14.31 -6.08 -1.43
C ALA A 138 -13.92 -6.75 -2.76
N GLU A 139 -14.84 -7.45 -3.40
CA GLU A 139 -14.66 -8.04 -4.74
C GLU A 139 -14.50 -7.01 -5.85
N ASP A 140 -14.93 -5.77 -5.65
CA ASP A 140 -14.94 -4.69 -6.65
C ASP A 140 -13.68 -3.81 -6.61
N VAL A 141 -12.74 -4.04 -5.71
CA VAL A 141 -11.56 -3.17 -5.47
C VAL A 141 -10.81 -2.82 -6.77
N LEU A 142 -10.59 -3.76 -7.67
CA LEU A 142 -9.85 -3.50 -8.91
C LEU A 142 -10.61 -2.61 -9.90
N TYR A 143 -11.94 -2.64 -9.91
CA TYR A 143 -12.74 -1.70 -10.70
C TYR A 143 -12.51 -0.27 -10.26
N TYR A 144 -12.43 -0.04 -8.93
CA TYR A 144 -12.17 1.28 -8.39
C TYR A 144 -10.73 1.75 -8.65
N ILE A 145 -9.75 0.84 -8.58
CA ILE A 145 -8.36 1.16 -8.96
C ILE A 145 -8.29 1.52 -10.45
N ARG A 146 -8.92 0.75 -11.32
CA ARG A 146 -9.00 1.04 -12.77
C ARG A 146 -9.70 2.36 -13.04
N GLY A 147 -10.82 2.62 -12.38
CA GLY A 147 -11.55 3.88 -12.47
C GLY A 147 -10.67 5.08 -12.09
N MET A 148 -9.86 4.99 -11.03
CA MET A 148 -8.94 6.06 -10.65
C MET A 148 -7.83 6.26 -11.67
N ILE A 149 -7.25 5.19 -12.22
CA ILE A 149 -6.23 5.30 -13.26
C ILE A 149 -6.81 6.04 -14.47
N THR A 150 -8.00 5.65 -14.92
CA THR A 150 -8.69 6.29 -16.05
C THR A 150 -8.98 7.76 -15.76
N THR A 151 -9.55 8.06 -14.58
CA THR A 151 -9.83 9.45 -14.15
C THR A 151 -8.56 10.28 -14.09
N PHE A 152 -7.48 9.73 -13.55
CA PHE A 152 -6.22 10.45 -13.42
C PHE A 152 -5.56 10.69 -14.78
N CYS A 153 -5.62 9.74 -15.69
CA CYS A 153 -5.12 9.93 -17.07
C CYS A 153 -5.93 10.97 -17.85
N GLN A 154 -7.25 11.04 -17.64
CA GLN A 154 -8.14 11.98 -18.34
C GLN A 154 -8.09 13.40 -17.78
N HIS A 155 -7.99 13.57 -16.45
CA HIS A 155 -8.17 14.86 -15.77
C HIS A 155 -6.93 15.35 -15.03
N GLY A 156 -5.86 14.56 -14.96
CA GLY A 156 -4.61 14.96 -14.33
C GLY A 156 -3.82 15.96 -15.15
N ASN A 157 -2.96 16.72 -14.48
CA ASN A 157 -2.19 17.78 -15.11
C ASN A 157 -0.85 17.26 -15.64
N TYR A 158 -0.72 17.15 -16.96
CA TYR A 158 0.53 16.75 -17.64
C TYR A 158 1.49 17.93 -17.88
N GLN A 159 1.00 19.18 -17.82
CA GLN A 159 1.77 20.36 -18.18
C GLN A 159 2.57 20.91 -16.99
N ASN A 160 1.99 20.86 -15.79
CA ASN A 160 2.62 21.39 -14.59
C ASN A 160 2.92 20.30 -13.58
N ARG A 161 4.18 19.85 -13.56
CA ARG A 161 4.64 18.76 -12.66
C ARG A 161 4.40 19.06 -11.17
N ALA A 162 4.42 20.32 -10.74
CA ALA A 162 4.14 20.71 -9.37
C ALA A 162 2.66 20.51 -8.98
N LYS A 163 1.76 20.52 -9.96
CA LYS A 163 0.31 20.30 -9.81
C LYS A 163 -0.19 19.00 -10.46
N ALA A 164 0.69 18.03 -10.69
CA ALA A 164 0.37 16.82 -11.42
C ALA A 164 -0.18 15.67 -10.53
N ARG A 165 -0.21 15.81 -9.18
CA ARG A 165 -0.75 14.76 -8.28
C ARG A 165 -2.27 14.77 -8.28
N THR A 166 -2.87 13.62 -7.97
CA THR A 166 -4.34 13.41 -7.95
C THR A 166 -5.08 14.45 -7.12
N ARG A 167 -4.53 14.90 -5.98
CA ARG A 167 -5.15 15.91 -5.11
C ARG A 167 -5.43 17.25 -5.80
N PHE A 168 -4.68 17.57 -6.85
CA PHE A 168 -4.91 18.80 -7.60
C PHE A 168 -6.10 18.71 -8.54
N MET A 169 -6.62 17.50 -8.84
CA MET A 169 -7.89 17.36 -9.53
C MET A 169 -9.07 17.93 -8.71
N GLN A 170 -8.93 17.97 -7.37
CA GLN A 170 -9.91 18.68 -6.53
C GLN A 170 -9.93 20.21 -6.77
N GLU A 171 -8.81 20.80 -7.23
CA GLU A 171 -8.78 22.22 -7.60
C GLU A 171 -9.42 22.48 -8.96
N THR A 172 -9.22 21.58 -9.92
CA THR A 172 -9.65 21.77 -11.30
C THR A 172 -11.09 21.35 -11.53
N LEU A 173 -11.57 20.30 -10.88
CA LEU A 173 -12.93 19.78 -11.03
C LEU A 173 -13.84 20.15 -9.85
N GLY A 174 -13.29 20.36 -8.68
CA GLY A 174 -14.04 20.35 -7.43
C GLY A 174 -14.32 18.93 -6.93
N PRO A 175 -14.63 18.77 -5.61
CA PRO A 175 -14.81 17.45 -5.01
C PRO A 175 -15.96 16.64 -5.60
N ASP A 176 -17.11 17.28 -5.83
CA ASP A 176 -18.33 16.58 -6.29
C ASP A 176 -18.18 16.09 -7.73
N GLU A 177 -17.65 16.95 -8.62
CA GLU A 177 -17.43 16.56 -10.01
C GLU A 177 -16.34 15.52 -10.13
N LEU A 178 -15.26 15.64 -9.37
CA LEU A 178 -14.22 14.60 -9.33
C LEU A 178 -14.79 13.25 -8.89
N ARG A 179 -15.63 13.24 -7.86
CA ARG A 179 -16.32 12.02 -7.41
C ARG A 179 -17.22 11.46 -8.50
N ARG A 180 -18.00 12.32 -9.18
CA ARG A 180 -18.92 11.90 -10.25
C ARG A 180 -18.17 11.23 -11.40
N VAL A 181 -17.15 11.89 -11.97
CA VAL A 181 -16.39 11.33 -13.11
C VAL A 181 -15.60 10.08 -12.71
N PHE A 182 -15.11 10.03 -11.48
CA PHE A 182 -14.48 8.83 -10.94
C PHE A 182 -15.44 7.64 -10.92
N LEU A 183 -16.65 7.82 -10.38
CA LEU A 183 -17.65 6.75 -10.31
C LEU A 183 -18.16 6.31 -11.68
N GLU A 184 -18.24 7.22 -12.64
CA GLU A 184 -18.53 6.88 -14.05
C GLU A 184 -17.44 5.99 -14.65
N ASN A 185 -16.17 6.31 -14.40
CA ASN A 185 -15.07 5.47 -14.83
C ASN A 185 -15.01 4.11 -14.12
N VAL A 186 -15.44 4.04 -12.85
CA VAL A 186 -15.63 2.77 -12.13
C VAL A 186 -16.74 1.95 -12.80
N ALA A 187 -17.87 2.58 -13.11
CA ALA A 187 -18.98 1.90 -13.78
C ALA A 187 -18.55 1.34 -15.16
N ALA A 188 -17.79 2.11 -15.92
CA ALA A 188 -17.24 1.66 -17.19
C ALA A 188 -16.25 0.48 -17.01
N ALA A 189 -15.43 0.50 -15.96
CA ALA A 189 -14.49 -0.58 -15.67
C ALA A 189 -15.18 -1.91 -15.34
N LYS A 190 -16.43 -1.89 -14.84
CA LYS A 190 -17.22 -3.10 -14.53
C LYS A 190 -17.60 -3.93 -15.76
N ALA A 191 -17.40 -3.41 -16.96
CA ALA A 191 -17.54 -4.19 -18.19
C ALA A 191 -16.43 -5.26 -18.35
N ASP A 192 -15.34 -5.11 -17.64
CA ASP A 192 -14.23 -6.08 -17.64
C ASP A 192 -14.36 -7.01 -16.41
N GLU A 193 -15.07 -8.11 -16.58
CA GLU A 193 -15.31 -9.07 -15.50
C GLU A 193 -14.02 -9.69 -14.94
N SER A 194 -12.89 -9.64 -15.65
CA SER A 194 -11.60 -10.14 -15.16
C SER A 194 -11.05 -9.34 -13.97
N LEU A 195 -11.57 -8.13 -13.74
CA LEU A 195 -11.22 -7.29 -12.59
C LEU A 195 -12.04 -7.62 -11.33
N LYS A 196 -13.02 -8.50 -11.41
CA LYS A 196 -13.77 -8.94 -10.24
C LYS A 196 -12.93 -9.91 -9.41
N LEU A 197 -12.70 -9.56 -8.13
CA LEU A 197 -11.91 -10.37 -7.23
C LEU A 197 -12.74 -11.47 -6.57
N HIS A 198 -12.17 -12.65 -6.46
CA HIS A 198 -12.74 -13.80 -5.74
C HIS A 198 -11.73 -14.26 -4.69
N LEU A 199 -11.54 -13.41 -3.66
CA LEU A 199 -10.54 -13.65 -2.62
C LEU A 199 -11.21 -14.14 -1.33
N THR A 200 -10.61 -15.16 -0.73
CA THR A 200 -10.94 -15.60 0.61
C THR A 200 -9.67 -15.51 1.45
N PRO A 201 -9.61 -14.61 2.44
CA PRO A 201 -8.44 -14.51 3.31
C PRO A 201 -8.17 -15.84 3.99
N ALA A 202 -6.95 -16.32 3.91
CA ALA A 202 -6.53 -17.49 4.64
C ALA A 202 -6.43 -17.17 6.14
N ALA A 203 -7.01 -18.00 6.98
CA ALA A 203 -6.87 -17.83 8.41
C ALA A 203 -5.40 -18.11 8.83
N ILE A 204 -4.79 -17.17 9.53
CA ILE A 204 -3.48 -17.41 10.14
C ILE A 204 -3.68 -18.29 11.37
N THR A 205 -3.25 -19.55 11.26
CA THR A 205 -3.45 -20.58 12.29
C THR A 205 -2.23 -20.76 13.20
N LYS A 206 -1.15 -20.04 12.96
CA LYS A 206 0.07 -20.05 13.76
C LYS A 206 -0.23 -19.66 15.20
N THR A 207 0.27 -20.41 16.16
CA THR A 207 0.13 -20.14 17.60
C THR A 207 1.49 -20.23 18.29
N GLY A 208 1.61 -19.62 19.44
CA GLY A 208 2.79 -19.68 20.30
C GLY A 208 2.42 -19.96 21.74
N THR A 209 3.42 -20.09 22.60
CA THR A 209 3.27 -20.30 24.05
C THR A 209 3.87 -19.14 24.85
N GLY A 210 4.28 -18.06 24.16
CA GLY A 210 4.94 -16.93 24.80
C GLY A 210 4.01 -16.11 25.68
N THR A 211 4.56 -15.62 26.77
CA THR A 211 3.99 -14.54 27.55
C THR A 211 5.03 -13.42 27.60
N LEU A 212 4.71 -12.25 27.12
CA LEU A 212 5.62 -11.12 27.08
C LEU A 212 4.94 -9.88 27.68
N ASP A 213 5.53 -9.35 28.72
CA ASP A 213 5.13 -8.08 29.33
C ASP A 213 6.20 -7.02 29.05
N ASP A 214 6.15 -6.46 27.86
CA ASP A 214 7.03 -5.40 27.40
C ASP A 214 6.19 -4.37 26.64
N PRO A 215 6.30 -3.06 26.92
CA PRO A 215 5.49 -2.02 26.27
C PRO A 215 5.75 -1.90 24.74
N ARG A 216 6.82 -2.51 24.22
CA ARG A 216 7.10 -2.56 22.79
C ARG A 216 6.51 -3.80 22.11
N ALA A 217 5.98 -4.74 22.90
CA ALA A 217 5.37 -5.95 22.39
C ALA A 217 3.87 -5.74 22.21
N ILE A 218 3.40 -6.01 21.02
CA ILE A 218 1.98 -5.93 20.64
C ILE A 218 1.47 -7.37 20.56
N ALA A 219 0.56 -7.74 21.47
CA ALA A 219 -0.06 -9.05 21.41
C ALA A 219 -0.82 -9.21 20.07
N GLN A 220 -0.62 -10.34 19.40
CA GLN A 220 -1.37 -10.67 18.21
C GLN A 220 -2.72 -11.31 18.58
N LYS A 221 -3.66 -11.35 17.65
CA LYS A 221 -4.92 -12.10 17.84
C LYS A 221 -4.69 -13.62 17.94
N GLN A 222 -3.55 -14.10 17.44
CA GLN A 222 -3.09 -15.47 17.59
C GLN A 222 -2.46 -15.66 18.96
N PRO A 223 -2.96 -16.59 19.79
CA PRO A 223 -2.49 -16.76 21.16
C PRO A 223 -0.97 -17.01 21.26
N GLY A 224 -0.33 -16.36 22.20
CA GLY A 224 1.10 -16.55 22.50
C GLY A 224 2.08 -16.00 21.47
N LEU A 225 1.60 -15.22 20.51
CA LEU A 225 2.42 -14.51 19.52
C LEU A 225 2.36 -13.00 19.73
N TYR A 226 3.46 -12.35 19.41
CA TYR A 226 3.65 -10.90 19.57
C TYR A 226 4.32 -10.30 18.34
N ALA A 227 3.98 -9.07 18.05
CA ALA A 227 4.73 -8.22 17.13
C ALA A 227 5.60 -7.23 17.93
N VAL A 228 6.80 -6.96 17.46
CA VAL A 228 7.71 -5.97 18.06
C VAL A 228 8.03 -4.93 17.02
N ALA A 229 7.73 -3.67 17.33
CA ALA A 229 8.04 -2.56 16.46
C ALA A 229 9.51 -2.13 16.61
N TYR A 230 10.23 -2.08 15.50
CA TYR A 230 11.58 -1.53 15.42
C TYR A 230 11.58 -0.26 14.57
N HIS A 231 11.95 0.87 15.19
CA HIS A 231 11.95 2.18 14.54
C HIS A 231 13.39 2.71 14.39
N PRO A 232 14.09 2.45 13.29
CA PRO A 232 15.39 3.03 13.05
C PRO A 232 15.27 4.54 12.87
N ILE A 233 16.19 5.31 13.47
CA ILE A 233 16.17 6.78 13.42
C ILE A 233 16.19 7.25 11.96
N GLY A 234 15.19 8.04 11.58
CA GLY A 234 15.01 8.51 10.21
C GLY A 234 14.79 7.39 9.17
N GLY A 235 14.42 6.19 9.60
CA GLY A 235 14.28 5.01 8.76
C GLY A 235 15.61 4.43 8.26
N ARG A 236 16.75 4.93 8.72
CA ARG A 236 18.07 4.55 8.21
C ARG A 236 18.60 3.28 8.87
N LEU A 237 18.99 2.31 8.04
CA LEU A 237 19.66 1.09 8.44
C LEU A 237 21.05 1.02 7.81
N ILE A 238 22.06 0.78 8.62
CA ILE A 238 23.41 0.50 8.14
C ILE A 238 23.58 -1.00 7.94
N PRO A 239 24.43 -1.46 7.01
CA PRO A 239 24.58 -2.88 6.68
C PRO A 239 24.88 -3.77 7.88
N GLU A 240 25.72 -3.32 8.80
CA GLU A 240 26.11 -4.07 10.00
C GLU A 240 24.92 -4.34 10.93
N LYS A 241 23.99 -3.38 11.03
CA LYS A 241 22.76 -3.55 11.81
C LYS A 241 21.77 -4.50 11.15
N LEU A 242 21.72 -4.52 9.82
CA LEU A 242 20.92 -5.50 9.09
C LEU A 242 21.42 -6.91 9.30
N VAL A 243 22.72 -7.13 9.23
CA VAL A 243 23.34 -8.44 9.50
C VAL A 243 23.06 -8.88 10.95
N GLN A 244 23.16 -7.96 11.91
CA GLN A 244 22.82 -8.27 13.31
C GLN A 244 21.35 -8.64 13.48
N LEU A 245 20.44 -7.93 12.79
CA LEU A 245 19.00 -8.21 12.81
C LEU A 245 18.71 -9.56 12.17
N ASP A 246 19.27 -9.84 11.00
CA ASP A 246 19.13 -11.11 10.29
C ASP A 246 19.61 -12.29 11.15
N ASN A 247 20.80 -12.19 11.75
CA ASN A 247 21.31 -13.19 12.65
C ASN A 247 20.39 -13.44 13.86
N LEU A 248 19.80 -12.38 14.44
CA LEU A 248 18.83 -12.50 15.53
C LEU A 248 17.55 -13.20 15.05
N LEU A 249 16.95 -12.73 13.98
CA LEU A 249 15.68 -13.25 13.46
C LEU A 249 15.79 -14.71 13.03
N SER A 250 16.95 -15.11 12.47
CA SER A 250 17.24 -16.49 12.09
C SER A 250 17.23 -17.47 13.28
N THR A 251 17.39 -16.96 14.52
CA THR A 251 17.29 -17.80 15.74
C THR A 251 15.84 -18.00 16.20
N ILE A 252 14.88 -17.28 15.64
CA ILE A 252 13.47 -17.30 16.06
C ILE A 252 12.64 -18.04 15.00
N PRO A 253 12.25 -19.33 15.26
CA PRO A 253 11.51 -20.10 14.28
C PRO A 253 10.19 -19.43 13.88
N GLY A 254 9.98 -19.30 12.56
CA GLY A 254 8.74 -18.76 12.01
C GLY A 254 8.55 -17.26 12.26
N CYS A 255 9.61 -16.52 12.57
CA CYS A 255 9.60 -15.07 12.63
C CYS A 255 9.34 -14.47 11.24
N GLU A 256 8.56 -13.40 11.18
CA GLU A 256 8.30 -12.61 9.98
C GLU A 256 8.77 -11.18 10.19
N CYS A 257 9.35 -10.59 9.16
CA CYS A 257 9.70 -9.18 9.12
C CYS A 257 8.76 -8.45 8.15
N ARG A 258 8.12 -7.39 8.63
CA ARG A 258 7.21 -6.54 7.83
C ARG A 258 7.70 -5.10 7.86
N VAL A 259 7.54 -4.38 6.73
CA VAL A 259 7.98 -2.98 6.56
C VAL A 259 6.78 -2.13 6.24
#